data_7d2ecd542298440d492c706ffbbe0cc7
#
_entry.id   7d2ecd542298440d492c706ffbbe0cc7
#
_cell.length_a   1.000
_cell.length_b   1.000
_cell.length_c   1.000
_cell.angle_alpha   90.00
_cell.angle_beta   90.00
_cell.angle_gamma   90.00
#
_symmetry.space_group_name_H-M   'P 1'
#
loop_
_entity.id
_entity.type
_entity.pdbx_description
1 polymer ?
#
loop_
_entity_poly.entity_id
_entity_poly.type
_entity_poly.pdbx_seq_one_letter_code
_entity_poly.pdbx_strand_id
1 'polypeptide(L)'
;KAGVYVGYANHGNFNKLWGDFDSDPGEGFFLNRKELIDGRKQREILSAYTLNFLENVFGRTYNREIFKEGPYNYGDLPETNYYTRYMDSNFIKLADFEEDYDITTTSIPGGIINFSNLAKIYEDSHDYGEKNSKTTGVFIDANENSNYSLRFTEKIPSGRFLQFDIENLNFEEIEGDIDLEIQDTWGNSSTLSLSDYKKLIPMTKSYLYKIDYLEDDYYKRFGPQTLILPLEDFKNQNNNLNLDEINKIEFKFKNNLKISIDNLGVLK
;
A
#
# COMPACT_ATOMS: atom_id res chain seq x y z
N LYS A 1 -7.34 -4.93 -10.77
CA LYS A 1 -6.11 -5.61 -10.29
C LYS A 1 -6.29 -5.94 -8.81
N ALA A 2 -5.74 -7.07 -8.36
CA ALA A 2 -5.68 -7.42 -6.93
C ALA A 2 -4.37 -8.16 -6.69
N GLY A 3 -3.76 -7.94 -5.54
CA GLY A 3 -2.54 -8.60 -5.14
C GLY A 3 -2.47 -8.75 -3.63
N VAL A 4 -1.73 -9.75 -3.18
CA VAL A 4 -1.40 -9.93 -1.77
C VAL A 4 0.04 -10.42 -1.65
N TYR A 5 0.80 -9.79 -0.77
CA TYR A 5 2.05 -10.33 -0.27
C TYR A 5 1.80 -10.86 1.16
N VAL A 6 2.18 -12.09 1.38
CA VAL A 6 1.95 -12.79 2.67
C VAL A 6 3.29 -12.91 3.38
N GLY A 7 3.42 -12.27 4.51
CA GLY A 7 4.62 -12.39 5.35
C GLY A 7 4.85 -13.84 5.80
N TYR A 8 6.11 -14.25 5.86
CA TYR A 8 6.53 -15.59 6.30
C TYR A 8 5.95 -16.76 5.50
N ALA A 9 5.49 -16.50 4.26
CA ALA A 9 5.17 -17.54 3.29
C ALA A 9 6.38 -17.80 2.38
N ASN A 10 6.48 -19.00 1.86
CA ASN A 10 7.47 -19.38 0.85
C ASN A 10 6.78 -19.92 -0.41
N HIS A 11 7.50 -19.88 -1.53
CA HIS A 11 6.96 -20.32 -2.82
C HIS A 11 6.59 -21.82 -2.82
N GLY A 12 7.44 -22.66 -2.24
CA GLY A 12 7.29 -24.13 -2.27
C GLY A 12 6.01 -24.63 -1.63
N ASN A 13 5.56 -23.99 -0.55
CA ASN A 13 4.39 -24.43 0.21
C ASN A 13 3.04 -24.06 -0.40
N PHE A 14 3.02 -23.23 -1.45
CA PHE A 14 1.79 -23.03 -2.23
C PHE A 14 1.42 -24.26 -3.10
N ASN A 15 2.27 -25.26 -3.16
CA ASN A 15 1.93 -26.57 -3.70
C ASN A 15 2.31 -27.70 -2.70
N LYS A 16 1.92 -28.93 -3.00
CA LYS A 16 2.15 -30.09 -2.10
C LYS A 16 3.45 -30.85 -2.36
N LEU A 17 4.19 -30.51 -3.41
CA LEU A 17 5.34 -31.28 -3.87
C LEU A 17 6.67 -30.66 -3.41
N TRP A 18 6.77 -29.34 -3.39
CA TRP A 18 8.04 -28.65 -3.15
C TRP A 18 8.35 -28.43 -1.66
N GLY A 19 7.31 -28.28 -0.82
CA GLY A 19 7.46 -28.18 0.63
C GLY A 19 8.19 -26.91 1.11
N ASP A 20 8.89 -27.03 2.22
CA ASP A 20 9.52 -25.91 2.93
C ASP A 20 10.81 -25.39 2.26
N PHE A 21 11.30 -26.08 1.26
CA PHE A 21 12.58 -25.76 0.62
C PHE A 21 12.32 -25.16 -0.75
N ASP A 22 12.61 -23.86 -0.89
CA ASP A 22 12.55 -23.14 -2.17
C ASP A 22 13.88 -23.21 -2.93
N SER A 23 14.80 -24.06 -2.49
CA SER A 23 16.15 -24.24 -3.01
C SER A 23 16.52 -25.71 -3.11
N ASP A 24 17.69 -25.99 -3.68
CA ASP A 24 18.27 -27.32 -3.72
C ASP A 24 18.41 -27.94 -2.32
N PRO A 25 18.29 -29.29 -2.18
CA PRO A 25 18.26 -29.94 -0.88
C PRO A 25 19.46 -29.60 0.03
N GLY A 26 20.62 -29.31 -0.53
CA GLY A 26 21.82 -28.94 0.23
C GLY A 26 21.71 -27.58 0.91
N GLU A 27 21.26 -26.59 0.18
CA GLU A 27 21.04 -25.22 0.70
C GLU A 27 19.86 -25.17 1.66
N GLY A 28 18.78 -25.88 1.36
CA GLY A 28 17.56 -25.94 2.16
C GLY A 28 17.78 -26.35 3.61
N PHE A 29 18.87 -27.09 3.92
CA PHE A 29 19.20 -27.45 5.29
C PHE A 29 19.57 -26.25 6.17
N PHE A 30 20.16 -25.21 5.59
CA PHE A 30 20.59 -24.00 6.31
C PHE A 30 19.51 -22.93 6.37
N LEU A 31 18.41 -23.06 5.62
CA LEU A 31 17.33 -22.07 5.60
C LEU A 31 16.66 -21.89 6.98
N ASN A 32 16.42 -20.66 7.35
CA ASN A 32 15.67 -20.31 8.55
C ASN A 32 14.17 -20.51 8.30
N ARG A 33 13.60 -21.55 8.90
CA ARG A 33 12.17 -21.90 8.77
C ARG A 33 11.37 -21.64 10.04
N LYS A 34 11.99 -20.98 11.02
CA LYS A 34 11.38 -20.80 12.35
C LYS A 34 10.04 -20.06 12.30
N GLU A 35 9.94 -19.08 11.40
CA GLU A 35 8.77 -18.23 11.26
C GLU A 35 7.91 -18.61 10.06
N LEU A 36 8.30 -19.66 9.32
CA LEU A 36 7.60 -20.08 8.12
C LEU A 36 6.20 -20.59 8.48
N ILE A 37 5.19 -20.06 7.80
CA ILE A 37 3.81 -20.53 7.94
C ILE A 37 3.69 -21.97 7.43
N ASP A 38 2.97 -22.81 8.18
CA ASP A 38 2.65 -24.18 7.77
C ASP A 38 2.08 -24.24 6.34
N GLY A 39 2.56 -25.19 5.53
CA GLY A 39 2.19 -25.28 4.12
C GLY A 39 0.70 -25.50 3.87
N ARG A 40 -0.04 -26.16 4.78
CA ARG A 40 -1.50 -26.25 4.66
C ARG A 40 -2.14 -24.87 4.84
N LYS A 41 -1.66 -24.09 5.82
CA LYS A 41 -2.15 -22.73 6.08
C LYS A 41 -1.84 -21.79 4.93
N GLN A 42 -0.67 -21.89 4.28
CA GLN A 42 -0.36 -21.11 3.08
C GLN A 42 -1.35 -21.42 1.94
N ARG A 43 -1.71 -22.68 1.73
CA ARG A 43 -2.72 -23.07 0.72
C ARG A 43 -4.14 -22.64 1.10
N GLU A 44 -4.50 -22.60 2.37
CA GLU A 44 -5.77 -22.02 2.85
C GLU A 44 -5.84 -20.52 2.51
N ILE A 45 -4.76 -19.76 2.74
CA ILE A 45 -4.65 -18.34 2.33
C ILE A 45 -4.84 -18.20 0.82
N LEU A 46 -4.08 -18.96 0.02
CA LEU A 46 -4.20 -18.96 -1.44
C LEU A 46 -5.64 -19.22 -1.89
N SER A 47 -6.28 -20.23 -1.29
CA SER A 47 -7.67 -20.58 -1.62
C SER A 47 -8.64 -19.46 -1.30
N ALA A 48 -8.49 -18.82 -0.14
CA ALA A 48 -9.36 -17.71 0.26
C ALA A 48 -9.25 -16.52 -0.70
N TYR A 49 -8.02 -16.08 -1.02
CA TYR A 49 -7.81 -14.98 -1.96
C TYR A 49 -8.25 -15.31 -3.38
N THR A 50 -7.93 -16.51 -3.88
CA THR A 50 -8.31 -16.94 -5.22
C THR A 50 -9.84 -17.04 -5.36
N LEU A 51 -10.53 -17.64 -4.38
CA LEU A 51 -11.97 -17.76 -4.41
C LEU A 51 -12.64 -16.39 -4.43
N ASN A 52 -12.25 -15.50 -3.51
CA ASN A 52 -12.80 -14.14 -3.48
C ASN A 52 -12.53 -13.36 -4.77
N PHE A 53 -11.34 -13.51 -5.36
CA PHE A 53 -11.03 -12.89 -6.64
C PHE A 53 -11.97 -13.41 -7.76
N LEU A 54 -12.14 -14.72 -7.88
CA LEU A 54 -12.99 -15.32 -8.88
C LEU A 54 -14.48 -14.96 -8.68
N GLU A 55 -14.96 -14.94 -7.45
CA GLU A 55 -16.33 -14.53 -7.13
C GLU A 55 -16.59 -13.07 -7.53
N ASN A 56 -15.64 -12.17 -7.28
CA ASN A 56 -15.72 -10.77 -7.73
C ASN A 56 -15.71 -10.65 -9.26
N VAL A 57 -14.81 -11.38 -9.93
CA VAL A 57 -14.69 -11.35 -11.41
C VAL A 57 -15.96 -11.88 -12.08
N PHE A 58 -16.56 -12.95 -11.54
CA PHE A 58 -17.77 -13.54 -12.09
C PHE A 58 -19.07 -12.90 -11.56
N GLY A 59 -18.98 -11.82 -10.78
CA GLY A 59 -20.12 -11.05 -10.30
C GLY A 59 -21.05 -11.79 -9.33
N ARG A 60 -20.55 -12.82 -8.64
CA ARG A 60 -21.34 -13.61 -7.68
C ARG A 60 -21.43 -12.96 -6.32
N THR A 61 -20.39 -12.27 -5.92
CA THR A 61 -20.33 -11.46 -4.69
C THR A 61 -19.51 -10.20 -4.94
N TYR A 62 -19.78 -9.15 -4.17
CA TYR A 62 -18.95 -7.94 -4.17
C TYR A 62 -18.06 -7.87 -2.92
N ASN A 63 -17.68 -9.02 -2.38
CA ASN A 63 -16.83 -9.04 -1.21
C ASN A 63 -15.38 -8.72 -1.58
N ARG A 64 -15.02 -7.44 -1.51
CA ARG A 64 -13.69 -6.91 -1.78
C ARG A 64 -12.85 -6.71 -0.52
N GLU A 65 -13.44 -6.94 0.66
CA GLU A 65 -12.86 -6.66 1.97
C GLU A 65 -11.50 -7.35 2.15
N ILE A 66 -11.36 -8.59 1.72
CA ILE A 66 -10.11 -9.34 1.83
C ILE A 66 -8.93 -8.65 1.10
N PHE A 67 -9.21 -7.91 0.01
CA PHE A 67 -8.18 -7.17 -0.76
C PHE A 67 -7.98 -5.75 -0.25
N LYS A 68 -8.96 -5.18 0.46
CA LYS A 68 -8.88 -3.84 1.02
C LYS A 68 -8.28 -3.84 2.41
N GLU A 69 -8.76 -4.73 3.26
CA GLU A 69 -8.46 -4.76 4.68
C GLU A 69 -7.55 -5.93 5.09
N GLY A 70 -7.48 -6.97 4.25
CA GLY A 70 -6.83 -8.23 4.58
C GLY A 70 -7.83 -9.27 5.09
N PRO A 71 -7.37 -10.46 5.48
CA PRO A 71 -8.24 -11.60 5.81
C PRO A 71 -8.76 -11.58 7.26
N TYR A 72 -8.74 -10.48 7.96
CA TYR A 72 -9.06 -10.37 9.40
C TYR A 72 -10.45 -10.89 9.78
N ASN A 73 -11.39 -10.91 8.82
CA ASN A 73 -12.73 -11.44 9.01
C ASN A 73 -12.91 -12.88 8.48
N TYR A 74 -11.83 -13.55 8.07
CA TYR A 74 -11.85 -14.87 7.45
C TYR A 74 -11.45 -16.00 8.42
N GLY A 75 -11.86 -15.93 9.68
CA GLY A 75 -11.80 -17.03 10.62
C GLY A 75 -10.39 -17.56 10.88
N ASP A 76 -10.12 -18.79 10.46
CA ASP A 76 -8.93 -19.56 10.83
C ASP A 76 -7.67 -19.28 9.99
N LEU A 77 -7.59 -18.20 9.22
CA LEU A 77 -6.37 -17.86 8.52
C LEU A 77 -5.28 -17.43 9.51
N PRO A 78 -4.01 -17.79 9.28
CA PRO A 78 -2.94 -17.53 10.23
C PRO A 78 -2.72 -16.02 10.43
N GLU A 79 -2.40 -15.65 11.66
CA GLU A 79 -1.93 -14.30 11.96
C GLU A 79 -0.57 -14.07 11.33
N THR A 80 -0.49 -13.16 10.39
CA THR A 80 0.73 -12.73 9.71
C THR A 80 0.51 -11.37 9.06
N ASN A 81 1.55 -10.81 8.46
CA ASN A 81 1.43 -9.57 7.70
C ASN A 81 0.84 -9.85 6.32
N TYR A 82 -0.29 -9.22 6.03
CA TYR A 82 -0.95 -9.26 4.72
C TYR A 82 -0.89 -7.88 4.08
N TYR A 83 0.02 -7.70 3.14
CA TYR A 83 0.10 -6.48 2.34
C TYR A 83 -0.81 -6.64 1.13
N THR A 84 -1.93 -5.93 1.11
CA THR A 84 -2.98 -6.12 0.12
C THR A 84 -3.07 -4.93 -0.82
N ARG A 85 -3.09 -5.20 -2.13
CA ARG A 85 -3.36 -4.20 -3.18
C ARG A 85 -4.67 -4.49 -3.87
N TYR A 86 -5.40 -3.41 -4.15
CA TYR A 86 -6.65 -3.49 -4.88
C TYR A 86 -6.84 -2.29 -5.80
N MET A 87 -7.28 -2.55 -7.04
CA MET A 87 -7.70 -1.53 -8.00
C MET A 87 -8.74 -2.12 -8.93
N ASP A 88 -9.88 -1.48 -9.07
CA ASP A 88 -10.89 -1.91 -10.03
C ASP A 88 -10.94 -1.04 -11.29
N SER A 89 -11.90 -1.32 -12.19
CA SER A 89 -12.04 -0.61 -13.46
C SER A 89 -12.64 0.79 -13.30
N ASN A 90 -13.16 1.15 -12.12
CA ASN A 90 -13.73 2.46 -11.85
C ASN A 90 -12.70 3.44 -11.27
N PHE A 91 -11.47 2.98 -11.08
CA PHE A 91 -10.37 3.81 -10.63
C PHE A 91 -9.96 4.81 -11.71
N ILE A 92 -9.92 6.09 -11.35
CA ILE A 92 -9.45 7.19 -12.20
C ILE A 92 -8.16 7.72 -11.57
N LYS A 93 -7.07 7.55 -12.30
CA LYS A 93 -5.73 7.93 -11.89
C LYS A 93 -5.58 9.45 -11.79
N LEU A 94 -4.91 9.93 -10.75
CA LEU A 94 -4.46 11.32 -10.57
C LEU A 94 -2.93 11.40 -10.63
N ALA A 95 -2.24 10.49 -9.94
CA ALA A 95 -0.80 10.34 -9.97
C ALA A 95 -0.43 8.86 -9.73
N ASP A 96 0.21 8.22 -10.70
CA ASP A 96 0.76 6.86 -10.60
C ASP A 96 2.27 6.80 -10.91
N PHE A 97 2.89 7.98 -11.10
CA PHE A 97 4.34 8.16 -11.21
C PHE A 97 5.02 7.32 -12.30
N GLU A 98 4.28 6.90 -13.35
CA GLU A 98 4.78 6.06 -14.44
C GLU A 98 5.20 6.86 -15.68
N GLU A 99 4.91 8.18 -15.73
CA GLU A 99 5.05 9.01 -16.92
C GLU A 99 6.48 9.50 -17.16
N ASP A 100 7.12 9.98 -16.12
CA ASP A 100 8.46 10.56 -16.15
C ASP A 100 9.15 10.33 -14.79
N TYR A 101 10.24 10.92 -14.50
CA TYR A 101 10.89 10.92 -13.19
C TYR A 101 10.92 12.32 -12.60
N ASP A 102 9.86 13.11 -12.87
CA ASP A 102 9.71 14.48 -12.36
C ASP A 102 8.78 14.52 -11.16
N ILE A 103 9.35 14.60 -9.97
CA ILE A 103 8.64 14.66 -8.68
C ILE A 103 7.67 15.84 -8.54
N THR A 104 7.56 16.72 -9.52
CA THR A 104 6.70 17.91 -9.50
C THR A 104 5.46 17.79 -10.38
N THR A 105 5.35 16.70 -11.17
CA THR A 105 4.25 16.46 -12.10
C THR A 105 3.27 15.40 -11.59
N THR A 106 2.08 15.36 -12.19
CA THR A 106 1.03 14.37 -11.93
C THR A 106 0.60 13.71 -13.23
N SER A 107 -0.03 12.54 -13.17
CA SER A 107 -0.51 11.81 -14.34
C SER A 107 -1.62 12.52 -15.12
N ILE A 108 -2.23 13.55 -14.56
CA ILE A 108 -3.26 14.34 -15.25
C ILE A 108 -2.77 15.78 -15.54
N PRO A 109 -3.13 16.34 -16.70
CA PRO A 109 -2.73 17.68 -17.06
C PRO A 109 -3.19 18.74 -16.04
N GLY A 110 -2.34 19.71 -15.76
CA GLY A 110 -2.63 20.81 -14.83
C GLY A 110 -2.48 20.47 -13.35
N GLY A 111 -2.01 19.26 -13.03
CA GLY A 111 -1.61 18.93 -11.68
C GLY A 111 -0.15 19.29 -11.43
N ILE A 112 0.12 19.79 -10.23
CA ILE A 112 1.46 20.16 -9.74
C ILE A 112 1.64 19.58 -8.35
N ILE A 113 2.79 18.98 -8.13
CA ILE A 113 3.20 18.48 -6.81
C ILE A 113 4.04 19.56 -6.10
N ASN A 114 3.71 19.81 -4.84
CA ASN A 114 4.46 20.68 -3.95
C ASN A 114 4.76 19.96 -2.65
N PHE A 115 5.89 20.25 -2.06
CA PHE A 115 6.29 19.68 -0.78
C PHE A 115 7.10 20.67 0.04
N SER A 116 7.10 20.51 1.35
CA SER A 116 7.91 21.32 2.25
C SER A 116 8.45 20.50 3.40
N ASN A 117 9.65 20.90 3.85
CA ASN A 117 10.34 20.33 5.02
C ASN A 117 10.58 18.81 4.94
N LEU A 118 10.69 18.23 3.74
CA LEU A 118 11.08 16.84 3.55
C LEU A 118 12.61 16.70 3.63
N ALA A 119 13.09 15.65 4.30
CA ALA A 119 14.53 15.33 4.32
C ALA A 119 14.97 14.79 2.95
N LYS A 120 14.12 13.99 2.29
CA LYS A 120 14.36 13.46 0.96
C LYS A 120 13.03 13.15 0.26
N ILE A 121 13.00 13.36 -1.07
CA ILE A 121 11.93 12.92 -1.94
C ILE A 121 12.51 12.54 -3.30
N TYR A 122 12.03 11.44 -3.87
CA TYR A 122 12.42 10.97 -5.21
C TYR A 122 11.40 9.97 -5.73
N GLU A 123 11.33 9.85 -7.04
CA GLU A 123 10.62 8.77 -7.71
C GLU A 123 11.59 7.63 -8.01
N ASP A 124 11.15 6.41 -7.78
CA ASP A 124 11.91 5.20 -8.11
C ASP A 124 10.97 4.02 -8.31
N SER A 125 11.49 2.99 -8.95
CA SER A 125 10.74 1.76 -9.11
C SER A 125 10.73 0.93 -7.83
N HIS A 126 9.55 0.42 -7.46
CA HIS A 126 9.43 -0.58 -6.43
C HIS A 126 9.99 -1.91 -6.93
N ASP A 127 11.04 -2.40 -6.31
CA ASP A 127 11.61 -3.72 -6.60
C ASP A 127 11.03 -4.76 -5.63
N TYR A 128 9.96 -5.42 -6.07
CA TYR A 128 9.34 -6.53 -5.32
C TYR A 128 9.98 -7.89 -5.62
N GLY A 129 11.19 -7.89 -6.19
CA GLY A 129 11.94 -9.12 -6.49
C GLY A 129 11.56 -9.82 -7.79
N GLU A 130 10.63 -9.29 -8.57
CA GLU A 130 10.30 -9.79 -9.90
C GLU A 130 10.77 -8.85 -11.00
N LYS A 131 11.61 -9.36 -11.91
CA LYS A 131 12.27 -8.54 -12.96
C LYS A 131 11.32 -7.80 -13.92
N ASN A 132 10.03 -8.10 -13.92
CA ASN A 132 9.05 -7.58 -14.89
C ASN A 132 7.83 -6.87 -14.27
N SER A 133 7.75 -6.70 -12.96
CA SER A 133 6.64 -6.05 -12.29
C SER A 133 7.05 -4.77 -11.58
N LYS A 134 7.83 -3.94 -12.29
CA LYS A 134 8.21 -2.64 -11.74
C LYS A 134 7.03 -1.68 -11.88
N THR A 135 6.63 -1.08 -10.78
CA THR A 135 5.78 0.10 -10.72
C THR A 135 6.60 1.20 -10.08
N THR A 136 6.45 2.42 -10.55
CA THR A 136 7.13 3.59 -10.02
C THR A 136 6.27 4.19 -8.91
N GLY A 137 6.90 4.75 -7.90
CA GLY A 137 6.21 5.47 -6.83
C GLY A 137 7.08 6.58 -6.29
N VAL A 138 6.48 7.47 -5.50
CA VAL A 138 7.21 8.51 -4.82
C VAL A 138 7.65 8.04 -3.43
N PHE A 139 8.94 8.15 -3.14
CA PHE A 139 9.57 7.82 -1.86
C PHE A 139 9.80 9.10 -1.08
N ILE A 140 9.30 9.14 0.15
CA ILE A 140 9.30 10.32 1.02
C ILE A 140 10.01 9.99 2.33
N ASP A 141 11.06 10.74 2.65
CA ASP A 141 11.67 10.80 3.99
C ASP A 141 11.20 12.12 4.62
N ALA A 142 10.19 12.03 5.46
CA ALA A 142 9.48 13.16 6.03
C ALA A 142 10.15 13.60 7.34
N ASN A 143 10.34 14.90 7.51
CA ASN A 143 10.60 15.49 8.81
C ASN A 143 9.30 15.77 9.56
N GLU A 144 9.41 16.01 10.86
CA GLU A 144 8.28 16.48 11.67
C GLU A 144 7.66 17.76 11.07
N ASN A 145 6.33 17.82 11.01
CA ASN A 145 5.56 18.95 10.44
C ASN A 145 5.91 19.26 8.97
N SER A 146 6.15 18.24 8.19
CA SER A 146 6.34 18.34 6.73
C SER A 146 5.05 18.03 5.97
N ASN A 147 5.04 18.35 4.67
CA ASN A 147 3.91 18.04 3.81
C ASN A 147 4.31 17.64 2.39
N TYR A 148 3.40 16.93 1.74
CA TYR A 148 3.45 16.57 0.32
C TYR A 148 2.04 16.75 -0.26
N SER A 149 1.87 17.58 -1.29
CA SER A 149 0.56 17.94 -1.82
C SER A 149 0.50 17.92 -3.34
N LEU A 150 -0.63 17.46 -3.85
CA LEU A 150 -1.02 17.57 -5.24
C LEU A 150 -2.07 18.67 -5.36
N ARG A 151 -1.80 19.66 -6.21
CA ARG A 151 -2.74 20.75 -6.53
C ARG A 151 -3.04 20.73 -8.01
N PHE A 152 -4.30 20.85 -8.33
CA PHE A 152 -4.81 20.83 -9.69
C PHE A 152 -5.37 22.22 -10.06
N THR A 153 -5.14 22.67 -11.32
CA THR A 153 -5.67 23.94 -11.83
C THR A 153 -7.18 23.91 -11.94
N GLU A 154 -7.74 22.75 -12.21
CA GLU A 154 -9.17 22.48 -12.23
C GLU A 154 -9.51 21.46 -11.15
N LYS A 155 -10.79 21.20 -10.94
CA LYS A 155 -11.24 20.13 -10.06
C LYS A 155 -10.81 18.74 -10.57
N ILE A 156 -10.55 17.83 -9.65
CA ILE A 156 -10.32 16.42 -9.98
C ILE A 156 -11.62 15.77 -10.46
N PRO A 157 -11.54 14.63 -11.17
CA PRO A 157 -12.71 13.83 -11.53
C PRO A 157 -13.54 13.45 -10.30
N SER A 158 -14.86 13.52 -10.41
CA SER A 158 -15.76 13.14 -9.32
C SER A 158 -15.66 11.65 -9.01
N GLY A 159 -15.67 11.32 -7.74
CA GLY A 159 -15.60 9.95 -7.21
C GLY A 159 -16.30 9.84 -5.86
N ARG A 160 -16.39 8.62 -5.33
CA ARG A 160 -16.94 8.35 -3.99
C ARG A 160 -15.85 8.12 -2.96
N PHE A 161 -14.68 7.69 -3.42
CA PHE A 161 -13.54 7.38 -2.57
C PHE A 161 -12.26 7.99 -3.14
N LEU A 162 -11.37 8.36 -2.25
CA LEU A 162 -9.97 8.59 -2.57
C LEU A 162 -9.21 7.28 -2.32
N GLN A 163 -8.40 6.87 -3.28
CA GLN A 163 -7.62 5.63 -3.19
C GLN A 163 -6.16 5.89 -3.53
N PHE A 164 -5.28 5.23 -2.80
CA PHE A 164 -3.84 5.18 -3.10
C PHE A 164 -3.20 3.96 -2.45
N ASP A 165 -2.04 3.57 -2.95
CA ASP A 165 -1.18 2.58 -2.34
C ASP A 165 -0.13 3.30 -1.48
N ILE A 166 0.16 2.77 -0.29
CA ILE A 166 1.15 3.32 0.63
C ILE A 166 1.97 2.18 1.25
N GLU A 167 3.26 2.43 1.48
CA GLU A 167 4.16 1.52 2.20
C GLU A 167 4.73 2.22 3.43
N ASN A 168 4.76 1.53 4.54
CA ASN A 168 5.53 1.92 5.70
C ASN A 168 6.96 1.40 5.56
N LEU A 169 7.91 2.31 5.36
CA LEU A 169 9.33 2.00 5.21
C LEU A 169 10.11 2.14 6.54
N ASN A 170 9.40 2.13 7.66
CA ASN A 170 9.98 2.11 9.00
C ASN A 170 9.83 0.73 9.63
N PHE A 171 10.68 0.40 10.59
CA PHE A 171 10.53 -0.81 11.41
C PHE A 171 9.51 -0.64 12.53
N GLU A 172 9.09 0.58 12.81
CA GLU A 172 8.10 0.93 13.80
C GLU A 172 6.72 1.13 13.16
N GLU A 173 5.70 1.00 13.96
CA GLU A 173 4.33 1.32 13.57
C GLU A 173 4.17 2.84 13.39
N ILE A 174 3.33 3.23 12.44
CA ILE A 174 2.91 4.61 12.23
C ILE A 174 1.48 4.73 12.75
N GLU A 175 1.29 5.43 13.86
CA GLU A 175 -0.01 5.67 14.49
C GLU A 175 -0.28 7.17 14.61
N GLY A 176 -1.28 7.68 13.87
CA GLY A 176 -1.69 9.08 13.94
C GLY A 176 -0.67 10.08 13.37
N ASP A 177 0.37 9.59 12.69
CA ASP A 177 1.48 10.41 12.20
C ASP A 177 1.22 11.02 10.82
N ILE A 178 0.19 10.54 10.09
CA ILE A 178 -0.15 11.00 8.76
C ILE A 178 -1.60 11.44 8.73
N ASP A 179 -1.81 12.71 8.46
CA ASP A 179 -3.12 13.26 8.13
C ASP A 179 -3.24 13.48 6.62
N LEU A 180 -4.43 13.25 6.09
CA LEU A 180 -4.78 13.56 4.72
C LEU A 180 -5.81 14.68 4.70
N GLU A 181 -5.46 15.79 4.05
CA GLU A 181 -6.36 16.91 3.81
C GLU A 181 -6.80 16.94 2.34
N ILE A 182 -8.06 17.19 2.10
CA ILE A 182 -8.57 17.61 0.79
C ILE A 182 -9.12 19.04 0.86
N GLN A 183 -9.03 19.77 -0.25
CA GLN A 183 -9.54 21.13 -0.36
C GLN A 183 -10.32 21.30 -1.66
N ASP A 184 -11.40 22.06 -1.61
CA ASP A 184 -12.17 22.46 -2.79
C ASP A 184 -11.65 23.75 -3.44
N THR A 185 -12.16 24.10 -4.62
CA THR A 185 -11.79 25.29 -5.38
C THR A 185 -12.12 26.59 -4.66
N TRP A 186 -12.99 26.58 -3.66
CA TRP A 186 -13.35 27.75 -2.83
C TRP A 186 -12.49 27.88 -1.57
N GLY A 187 -11.60 26.93 -1.32
CA GLY A 187 -10.69 26.96 -0.18
C GLY A 187 -11.23 26.28 1.09
N ASN A 188 -12.42 25.65 1.04
CA ASN A 188 -12.87 24.83 2.16
C ASN A 188 -12.05 23.54 2.19
N SER A 189 -11.56 23.15 3.35
CA SER A 189 -10.77 21.93 3.53
C SER A 189 -11.29 21.06 4.67
N SER A 190 -10.91 19.80 4.63
CA SER A 190 -11.19 18.82 5.66
C SER A 190 -10.06 17.81 5.76
N THR A 191 -9.82 17.30 6.95
CA THR A 191 -8.65 16.44 7.27
C THR A 191 -9.11 15.18 7.97
N LEU A 192 -8.54 14.03 7.57
CA LEU A 192 -8.72 12.73 8.20
C LEU A 192 -7.37 12.15 8.59
N SER A 193 -7.31 11.40 9.70
CA SER A 193 -6.12 10.62 10.05
C SER A 193 -6.11 9.29 9.33
N LEU A 194 -5.00 8.91 8.69
CA LEU A 194 -4.92 7.63 7.97
C LEU A 194 -5.04 6.42 8.89
N SER A 195 -4.60 6.55 10.14
CA SER A 195 -4.68 5.47 11.14
C SER A 195 -6.12 5.07 11.50
N ASP A 196 -7.10 5.96 11.27
CA ASP A 196 -8.51 5.65 11.51
C ASP A 196 -9.08 4.67 10.46
N TYR A 197 -8.39 4.52 9.33
CA TYR A 197 -8.83 3.69 8.20
C TYR A 197 -8.03 2.42 8.04
N LYS A 198 -6.73 2.48 8.27
CA LYS A 198 -5.87 1.30 8.13
C LYS A 198 -4.59 1.44 8.95
N LYS A 199 -4.25 0.37 9.66
CA LYS A 199 -2.93 0.24 10.28
C LYS A 199 -1.90 -0.08 9.19
N LEU A 200 -0.88 0.78 9.07
CA LEU A 200 0.22 0.57 8.14
C LEU A 200 1.21 -0.44 8.74
N ILE A 201 1.34 -1.57 8.07
CA ILE A 201 2.24 -2.65 8.49
C ILE A 201 3.69 -2.18 8.34
N PRO A 202 4.50 -2.21 9.42
CA PRO A 202 5.89 -1.79 9.36
C PRO A 202 6.76 -2.78 8.58
N MET A 203 7.96 -2.34 8.16
CA MET A 203 8.96 -3.26 7.65
C MET A 203 9.33 -4.30 8.69
N THR A 204 9.54 -5.52 8.23
CA THR A 204 10.06 -6.61 9.06
C THR A 204 11.43 -7.06 8.58
N LYS A 205 12.24 -7.55 9.53
CA LYS A 205 13.52 -8.19 9.22
C LYS A 205 13.30 -9.67 8.98
N SER A 206 13.92 -10.20 7.96
CA SER A 206 13.89 -11.62 7.64
C SER A 206 15.31 -12.11 7.43
N TYR A 207 15.65 -13.20 8.07
CA TYR A 207 16.95 -13.86 7.91
C TYR A 207 16.76 -15.15 7.11
N LEU A 208 17.48 -15.26 5.99
CA LEU A 208 17.36 -16.43 5.10
C LEU A 208 17.94 -17.68 5.73
N TYR A 209 19.06 -17.54 6.43
CA TYR A 209 19.79 -18.68 7.02
C TYR A 209 19.66 -18.74 8.55
N LYS A 210 19.82 -19.95 9.10
CA LYS A 210 19.82 -20.21 10.55
C LYS A 210 21.08 -19.77 11.26
N ILE A 211 22.15 -19.56 10.51
CA ILE A 211 23.51 -19.33 11.03
C ILE A 211 23.93 -17.96 10.56
N ASP A 212 24.14 -17.07 11.51
CA ASP A 212 24.53 -15.67 11.27
C ASP A 212 25.82 -15.53 10.42
N TYR A 213 26.73 -16.52 10.51
CA TYR A 213 27.97 -16.54 9.71
C TYR A 213 27.70 -16.69 8.18
N LEU A 214 26.54 -17.21 7.78
CA LEU A 214 26.17 -17.37 6.36
C LEU A 214 25.42 -16.16 5.81
N GLU A 215 25.16 -15.17 6.61
CA GLU A 215 24.36 -14.01 6.24
C GLU A 215 24.89 -12.76 6.94
N ASP A 216 25.47 -11.85 6.16
CA ASP A 216 26.06 -10.62 6.68
C ASP A 216 25.00 -9.55 7.02
N ASP A 217 23.73 -9.69 6.53
CA ASP A 217 22.65 -8.71 6.72
C ASP A 217 21.27 -9.41 6.68
N TYR A 218 20.25 -8.68 7.02
CA TYR A 218 18.85 -9.12 6.96
C TYR A 218 18.16 -8.57 5.71
N TYR A 219 17.21 -9.34 5.21
CA TYR A 219 16.29 -8.87 4.18
C TYR A 219 15.18 -8.01 4.81
N LYS A 220 14.92 -6.86 4.20
CA LYS A 220 13.77 -6.02 4.56
C LYS A 220 12.54 -6.55 3.84
N ARG A 221 11.49 -6.81 4.58
CA ARG A 221 10.21 -7.25 4.05
C ARG A 221 9.18 -6.16 4.30
N PHE A 222 8.61 -5.67 3.24
CA PHE A 222 7.56 -4.65 3.23
C PHE A 222 6.73 -4.83 1.95
N GLY A 223 5.63 -4.12 1.84
CA GLY A 223 4.82 -4.14 0.63
C GLY A 223 3.74 -3.07 0.67
N PRO A 224 3.19 -2.73 -0.48
CA PRO A 224 2.16 -1.73 -0.59
C PRO A 224 0.85 -2.22 0.01
N GLN A 225 0.16 -1.30 0.64
CA GLN A 225 -1.19 -1.47 1.15
C GLN A 225 -2.08 -0.43 0.48
N THR A 226 -3.18 -0.88 -0.14
CA THR A 226 -4.17 0.05 -0.67
C THR A 226 -5.02 0.62 0.46
N LEU A 227 -5.12 1.94 0.53
CA LEU A 227 -6.09 2.66 1.33
C LEU A 227 -7.21 3.18 0.45
N ILE A 228 -8.44 3.08 0.96
CA ILE A 228 -9.66 3.55 0.29
C ILE A 228 -10.45 4.36 1.32
N LEU A 229 -10.47 5.68 1.17
CA LEU A 229 -11.12 6.62 2.08
C LEU A 229 -12.41 7.14 1.45
N PRO A 230 -13.57 6.99 2.13
CA PRO A 230 -14.81 7.61 1.66
C PRO A 230 -14.67 9.13 1.62
N LEU A 231 -14.96 9.76 0.50
CA LEU A 231 -14.95 11.22 0.42
C LEU A 231 -16.03 11.86 1.32
N GLU A 232 -17.11 11.14 1.57
CA GLU A 232 -18.17 11.58 2.50
C GLU A 232 -17.66 11.77 3.92
N ASP A 233 -16.65 11.04 4.37
CA ASP A 233 -16.08 11.20 5.71
C ASP A 233 -15.40 12.57 5.86
N PHE A 234 -14.75 13.07 4.81
CA PHE A 234 -14.24 14.44 4.78
C PHE A 234 -15.39 15.47 4.84
N LYS A 235 -16.49 15.21 4.11
CA LYS A 235 -17.68 16.06 4.13
C LYS A 235 -18.31 16.11 5.52
N ASN A 236 -18.33 15.00 6.23
CA ASN A 236 -18.87 14.91 7.60
C ASN A 236 -18.06 15.74 8.61
N GLN A 237 -16.75 15.94 8.38
CA GLN A 237 -15.92 16.81 9.20
C GLN A 237 -16.10 18.29 8.88
N ASN A 238 -16.40 18.64 7.63
CA ASN A 238 -16.67 20.00 7.20
C ASN A 238 -17.80 20.07 6.16
N ASN A 239 -18.98 20.43 6.60
CA ASN A 239 -20.16 20.53 5.76
C ASN A 239 -20.07 21.58 4.61
N ASN A 240 -19.12 22.52 4.68
CA ASN A 240 -18.91 23.52 3.62
C ASN A 240 -18.06 22.95 2.46
N LEU A 241 -17.34 21.85 2.67
CA LEU A 241 -16.53 21.22 1.63
C LEU A 241 -17.41 20.71 0.49
N ASN A 242 -17.09 21.07 -0.75
CA ASN A 242 -17.77 20.56 -1.94
C ASN A 242 -16.96 19.43 -2.59
N LEU A 243 -17.45 18.22 -2.47
CA LEU A 243 -16.77 17.01 -3.00
C LEU A 243 -16.68 16.98 -4.54
N ASP A 244 -17.54 17.73 -5.24
CA ASP A 244 -17.49 17.84 -6.70
C ASP A 244 -16.51 18.92 -7.20
N GLU A 245 -15.87 19.65 -6.30
CA GLU A 245 -14.98 20.75 -6.60
C GLU A 245 -13.59 20.61 -5.96
N ILE A 246 -13.19 19.40 -5.60
CA ILE A 246 -11.87 19.13 -5.00
C ILE A 246 -10.78 19.47 -6.01
N ASN A 247 -9.76 20.24 -5.58
CA ASN A 247 -8.60 20.59 -6.39
C ASN A 247 -7.26 20.49 -5.67
N LYS A 248 -7.25 20.02 -4.40
CA LYS A 248 -6.02 19.79 -3.65
C LYS A 248 -6.15 18.54 -2.78
N ILE A 249 -5.10 17.75 -2.74
CA ILE A 249 -4.90 16.61 -1.85
C ILE A 249 -3.55 16.82 -1.16
N GLU A 250 -3.49 16.73 0.17
CA GLU A 250 -2.26 16.98 0.93
C GLU A 250 -2.06 15.97 2.03
N PHE A 251 -0.90 15.31 2.01
CA PHE A 251 -0.39 14.50 3.10
C PHE A 251 0.40 15.38 4.06
N LYS A 252 0.04 15.35 5.33
CA LYS A 252 0.69 16.09 6.42
C LYS A 252 1.35 15.10 7.36
N PHE A 253 2.65 15.23 7.54
CA PHE A 253 3.44 14.34 8.38
C PHE A 253 3.72 15.01 9.72
N LYS A 254 3.26 14.41 10.81
CA LYS A 254 3.41 14.97 12.17
C LYS A 254 4.75 14.64 12.79
N ASN A 255 5.37 13.54 12.38
CA ASN A 255 6.63 13.02 12.89
C ASN A 255 7.59 12.67 11.75
N ASN A 256 8.84 12.38 12.10
CA ASN A 256 9.81 11.84 11.16
C ASN A 256 9.41 10.43 10.78
N LEU A 257 9.24 10.17 9.48
CA LEU A 257 8.88 8.86 8.98
C LEU A 257 9.29 8.67 7.52
N LYS A 258 9.32 7.42 7.07
CA LYS A 258 9.63 7.05 5.68
C LYS A 258 8.48 6.25 5.11
N ILE A 259 7.99 6.69 3.96
CA ILE A 259 6.93 6.00 3.22
C ILE A 259 7.22 6.01 1.73
N SER A 260 6.49 5.17 1.00
CA SER A 260 6.25 5.40 -0.42
C SER A 260 4.75 5.53 -0.70
N ILE A 261 4.41 6.27 -1.74
CA ILE A 261 3.03 6.45 -2.23
C ILE A 261 3.02 6.12 -3.72
N ASP A 262 1.98 5.41 -4.14
CA ASP A 262 1.74 5.04 -5.54
C ASP A 262 0.24 4.99 -5.83
N ASN A 263 -0.14 5.01 -7.10
CA ASN A 263 -1.52 4.82 -7.56
C ASN A 263 -2.56 5.71 -6.85
N LEU A 264 -2.26 7.01 -6.70
CA LEU A 264 -3.21 7.97 -6.14
C LEU A 264 -4.30 8.30 -7.18
N GLY A 265 -5.56 8.17 -6.79
CA GLY A 265 -6.69 8.46 -7.65
C GLY A 265 -8.03 8.43 -6.94
N VAL A 266 -9.09 8.59 -7.72
CA VAL A 266 -10.47 8.51 -7.24
C VAL A 266 -11.17 7.27 -7.76
N LEU A 267 -12.04 6.70 -6.96
CA LEU A 267 -12.85 5.54 -7.28
C LEU A 267 -14.33 5.96 -7.34
N LYS A 268 -15.01 5.64 -8.44
CA LYS A 268 -16.44 5.92 -8.65
C LYS A 268 -17.36 5.03 -7.85
#